data_925b7aaae706fb8a109c04df1dc9ba3d
#
_entry.id   925b7aaae706fb8a109c04df1dc9ba3d
#
_cell.length_a   1.000
_cell.length_b   1.000
_cell.length_c   1.000
_cell.angle_alpha   90.00
_cell.angle_beta   90.00
_cell.angle_gamma   90.00
#
_symmetry.space_group_name_H-M   'P 1'
#
loop_
_entity.id
_entity.type
_entity.pdbx_description
1 polymer ?
#
loop_
_entity_poly.entity_id
_entity_poly.type
_entity_poly.pdbx_seq_one_letter_code
_entity_poly.pdbx_strand_id
1 'polypeptide(L)'
;MRRRKFAYAIRMVTTELRTHSASFTRTLACTCAISFVLVAASCAPTAASATSAAATPTTTPSSAAAGSLASPAVCPVPRAPTSVSSADRGTQPYDRDVWQTLLYHHAKIRRTVTMIDNGVSAVTESDDPAVATLIKDHALAMRDRMVEGRQVRVWDPVFKELFARHTHVKLAVELTEKGVRIVETGDDAETVRLLRSHASGVSDFVRVGSAAAQRETPYIND
;
A
#
# COMPACT_ATOMS: atom_id res chain seq x y z
N MET A 1 16.21 48.26 -4.86
CA MET A 1 16.09 46.81 -4.81
C MET A 1 16.37 46.33 -3.38
N ARG A 2 15.34 45.99 -2.59
CA ARG A 2 15.47 45.55 -1.19
C ARG A 2 15.26 44.04 -1.13
N ARG A 3 16.33 43.31 -0.79
CA ARG A 3 16.29 41.86 -0.53
C ARG A 3 15.62 41.62 0.84
N ARG A 4 14.45 40.98 0.87
CA ARG A 4 13.82 40.50 2.11
C ARG A 4 14.42 39.13 2.44
N LYS A 5 15.19 39.07 3.51
CA LYS A 5 15.65 37.84 4.14
C LYS A 5 14.50 37.28 4.99
N PHE A 6 13.96 36.14 4.64
CA PHE A 6 13.05 35.38 5.48
C PHE A 6 13.90 34.52 6.43
N ALA A 7 13.92 34.89 7.71
CA ALA A 7 14.49 34.08 8.78
C ALA A 7 13.37 33.15 9.30
N TYR A 8 13.55 31.84 9.12
CA TYR A 8 12.70 30.84 9.77
C TYR A 8 13.20 30.64 11.20
N ALA A 9 12.41 31.10 12.17
CA ALA A 9 12.64 30.85 13.57
C ALA A 9 12.13 29.43 13.92
N ILE A 10 13.05 28.53 14.24
CA ILE A 10 12.76 27.21 14.82
C ILE A 10 12.38 27.46 16.28
N ARG A 11 11.12 27.29 16.63
CA ARG A 11 10.62 27.32 18.00
C ARG A 11 10.65 25.89 18.54
N MET A 12 11.68 25.57 19.32
CA MET A 12 11.69 24.35 20.14
C MET A 12 10.64 24.49 21.23
N VAL A 13 9.63 23.66 21.18
CA VAL A 13 8.70 23.45 22.31
C VAL A 13 9.22 22.28 23.11
N THR A 14 9.88 22.58 24.21
CA THR A 14 10.19 21.62 25.29
C THR A 14 8.92 21.40 26.09
N THR A 15 8.30 20.23 25.94
CA THR A 15 7.18 19.79 26.78
C THR A 15 7.73 18.93 27.91
N GLU A 16 7.67 19.47 29.13
CA GLU A 16 8.02 18.77 30.38
C GLU A 16 7.06 17.56 30.58
N LEU A 17 7.66 16.39 30.79
CA LEU A 17 6.94 15.20 31.27
C LEU A 17 6.57 15.40 32.74
N ARG A 18 5.31 15.64 33.00
CA ARG A 18 4.73 15.59 34.36
C ARG A 18 4.26 14.16 34.62
N THR A 19 5.05 13.44 35.40
CA THR A 19 4.71 12.12 35.93
C THR A 19 3.58 12.25 36.95
N HIS A 20 2.40 11.72 36.63
CA HIS A 20 1.38 11.41 37.63
C HIS A 20 1.37 9.90 37.87
N SER A 21 1.98 9.55 39.03
CA SER A 21 1.78 8.26 39.67
C SER A 21 0.36 8.21 40.23
N ALA A 22 -0.46 7.31 39.75
CA ALA A 22 -1.72 6.91 40.39
C ALA A 22 -1.69 5.40 40.58
N SER A 23 -1.45 5.03 41.84
CA SER A 23 -1.73 3.70 42.39
C SER A 23 -3.19 3.36 42.17
N PHE A 24 -3.49 2.22 41.55
CA PHE A 24 -4.81 1.61 41.63
C PHE A 24 -4.73 0.16 42.07
N THR A 25 -5.39 -0.07 43.15
CA THR A 25 -5.43 -1.23 44.01
C THR A 25 -6.12 -2.43 43.32
N ARG A 26 -5.62 -3.61 43.62
CA ARG A 26 -6.18 -4.93 43.31
C ARG A 26 -7.62 -5.07 43.76
N THR A 27 -8.45 -5.68 42.92
CA THR A 27 -9.61 -6.46 43.40
C THR A 27 -9.71 -7.77 42.60
N LEU A 28 -9.93 -8.81 43.39
CA LEU A 28 -9.88 -10.24 43.14
C LEU A 28 -11.13 -10.75 42.40
N ALA A 29 -10.91 -11.78 41.61
CA ALA A 29 -11.70 -13.01 41.37
C ALA A 29 -13.15 -12.89 40.90
N CYS A 30 -13.41 -13.51 39.76
CA CYS A 30 -14.52 -14.48 39.67
C CYS A 30 -14.22 -15.53 38.58
N THR A 31 -14.03 -16.76 39.04
CA THR A 31 -13.99 -17.99 38.27
C THR A 31 -15.40 -18.32 37.78
N CYS A 32 -15.55 -18.61 36.47
CA CYS A 32 -16.70 -19.40 36.01
C CYS A 32 -16.18 -20.36 34.91
N ALA A 33 -16.08 -21.61 35.30
CA ALA A 33 -15.91 -22.75 34.42
C ALA A 33 -17.27 -23.20 33.92
N ILE A 34 -17.48 -23.35 32.63
CA ILE A 34 -18.58 -24.16 32.08
C ILE A 34 -18.10 -24.80 30.77
N SER A 35 -17.80 -26.05 30.88
CA SER A 35 -18.28 -27.23 30.13
C SER A 35 -18.11 -27.30 28.60
N PHE A 36 -17.29 -28.27 28.26
CA PHE A 36 -17.21 -29.02 27.02
C PHE A 36 -18.57 -29.49 26.50
N VAL A 37 -18.82 -29.31 25.22
CA VAL A 37 -19.66 -30.24 24.45
C VAL A 37 -18.92 -30.57 23.16
N LEU A 38 -18.43 -31.82 23.11
CA LEU A 38 -17.97 -32.50 21.90
C LEU A 38 -19.21 -32.97 21.12
N VAL A 39 -19.31 -32.55 19.86
CA VAL A 39 -20.18 -33.26 18.89
C VAL A 39 -19.29 -33.65 17.71
N ALA A 40 -19.01 -34.93 17.67
CA ALA A 40 -18.42 -35.60 16.51
C ALA A 40 -19.57 -36.00 15.56
N ALA A 41 -19.49 -35.57 14.32
CA ALA A 41 -20.29 -36.13 13.23
C ALA A 41 -19.36 -36.51 12.08
N SER A 42 -19.12 -37.82 12.00
CA SER A 42 -18.56 -38.51 10.84
C SER A 42 -19.57 -38.48 9.68
N CYS A 43 -19.11 -38.18 8.47
CA CYS A 43 -19.72 -38.72 7.25
C CYS A 43 -18.61 -38.98 6.21
N ALA A 44 -18.57 -40.24 5.82
CA ALA A 44 -17.62 -40.83 4.86
C ALA A 44 -18.03 -40.52 3.41
N PRO A 45 -17.10 -40.70 2.44
CA PRO A 45 -17.30 -40.36 1.04
C PRO A 45 -18.00 -41.46 0.26
N THR A 46 -18.93 -41.08 -0.62
CA THR A 46 -19.52 -41.97 -1.62
C THR A 46 -18.77 -41.82 -2.93
N ALA A 47 -18.12 -42.88 -3.36
CA ALA A 47 -17.56 -43.04 -4.70
C ALA A 47 -18.69 -43.30 -5.71
N ALA A 48 -18.75 -42.55 -6.78
CA ALA A 48 -19.53 -42.88 -7.95
C ALA A 48 -18.61 -43.08 -9.15
N SER A 49 -18.50 -44.32 -9.58
CA SER A 49 -17.94 -44.73 -10.84
C SER A 49 -18.86 -44.30 -11.99
N ALA A 50 -18.32 -43.71 -13.03
CA ALA A 50 -19.01 -43.58 -14.30
C ALA A 50 -18.11 -43.97 -15.47
N THR A 51 -18.59 -44.88 -16.19
CA THR A 51 -18.24 -45.70 -17.31
C THR A 51 -17.77 -44.91 -18.54
N SER A 52 -16.71 -45.47 -19.12
CA SER A 52 -16.17 -45.21 -20.47
C SER A 52 -17.22 -45.44 -21.58
N ALA A 53 -17.32 -44.50 -22.51
CA ALA A 53 -17.85 -44.78 -23.85
C ALA A 53 -16.95 -44.13 -24.90
N ALA A 54 -16.27 -44.97 -25.65
CA ALA A 54 -15.49 -44.63 -26.82
C ALA A 54 -16.41 -44.30 -28.01
N ALA A 55 -16.14 -43.22 -28.75
CA ALA A 55 -16.62 -43.00 -30.09
C ALA A 55 -15.51 -42.46 -30.98
N THR A 56 -15.21 -43.19 -32.03
CA THR A 56 -14.19 -42.98 -33.05
C THR A 56 -14.55 -41.85 -34.04
N PRO A 57 -13.57 -41.34 -34.78
CA PRO A 57 -13.67 -40.03 -35.46
C PRO A 57 -14.20 -40.17 -36.90
N THR A 58 -14.97 -39.16 -37.32
CA THR A 58 -15.28 -38.95 -38.73
C THR A 58 -14.56 -37.68 -39.19
N THR A 59 -13.60 -37.87 -40.07
CA THR A 59 -12.88 -36.84 -40.82
C THR A 59 -13.76 -36.23 -41.90
N THR A 60 -13.89 -34.91 -41.91
CA THR A 60 -14.27 -34.15 -43.10
C THR A 60 -13.38 -32.89 -43.18
N PRO A 61 -12.68 -32.64 -44.27
CA PRO A 61 -11.88 -31.45 -44.43
C PRO A 61 -12.78 -30.31 -44.93
N SER A 62 -12.89 -29.23 -44.16
CA SER A 62 -13.48 -27.98 -44.62
C SER A 62 -12.49 -26.85 -44.58
N SER A 63 -12.16 -26.45 -45.77
CA SER A 63 -11.81 -25.13 -46.29
C SER A 63 -11.21 -24.09 -45.35
N ALA A 64 -10.00 -23.70 -45.68
CA ALA A 64 -9.22 -22.57 -45.16
C ALA A 64 -10.04 -21.29 -45.13
N ALA A 65 -10.29 -20.79 -43.92
CA ALA A 65 -10.52 -19.38 -43.69
C ALA A 65 -9.23 -18.83 -43.04
N ALA A 66 -8.53 -17.97 -43.77
CA ALA A 66 -7.38 -17.22 -43.26
C ALA A 66 -7.84 -16.32 -42.07
N GLY A 67 -7.77 -16.88 -40.89
CA GLY A 67 -7.93 -16.10 -39.65
C GLY A 67 -6.74 -15.16 -39.53
N SER A 68 -7.00 -13.87 -39.67
CA SER A 68 -6.09 -12.79 -39.33
C SER A 68 -5.54 -13.07 -37.95
N LEU A 69 -4.26 -13.39 -37.86
CA LEU A 69 -3.51 -13.48 -36.58
C LEU A 69 -3.54 -12.10 -35.96
N ALA A 70 -4.47 -11.90 -35.02
CA ALA A 70 -4.42 -10.74 -34.13
C ALA A 70 -3.04 -10.74 -33.50
N SER A 71 -2.22 -9.72 -33.83
CA SER A 71 -0.95 -9.47 -33.15
C SER A 71 -1.17 -9.58 -31.64
N PRO A 72 -0.32 -10.32 -30.90
CA PRO A 72 -0.39 -10.32 -29.45
C PRO A 72 -0.31 -8.87 -29.00
N ALA A 73 -1.29 -8.46 -28.18
CA ALA A 73 -1.30 -7.14 -27.57
C ALA A 73 0.04 -6.96 -26.86
N VAL A 74 0.92 -6.15 -27.43
CA VAL A 74 2.19 -5.76 -26.82
C VAL A 74 1.79 -5.01 -25.57
N CYS A 75 1.97 -5.65 -24.41
CA CYS A 75 1.87 -4.94 -23.13
C CYS A 75 2.79 -3.72 -23.23
N PRO A 76 2.30 -2.50 -22.95
CA PRO A 76 3.13 -1.32 -23.04
C PRO A 76 4.31 -1.49 -22.10
N VAL A 77 5.51 -1.60 -22.65
CA VAL A 77 6.75 -1.61 -21.90
C VAL A 77 6.79 -0.30 -21.11
N PRO A 78 6.97 -0.34 -19.77
CA PRO A 78 7.08 0.89 -18.99
C PRO A 78 8.16 1.77 -19.60
N ARG A 79 7.78 2.92 -20.13
CA ARG A 79 8.73 3.87 -20.69
C ARG A 79 9.54 4.44 -19.54
N ALA A 80 10.86 4.38 -19.62
CA ALA A 80 11.73 5.09 -18.67
C ALA A 80 11.29 6.56 -18.63
N PRO A 81 10.94 7.11 -17.46
CA PRO A 81 10.50 8.49 -17.38
C PRO A 81 11.62 9.41 -17.83
N THR A 82 11.27 10.41 -18.61
CA THR A 82 12.09 11.55 -18.93
C THR A 82 12.52 12.21 -17.63
N SER A 83 13.78 12.61 -17.53
CA SER A 83 14.42 13.14 -16.31
C SER A 83 13.48 14.04 -15.49
N VAL A 84 13.22 13.63 -14.26
CA VAL A 84 12.38 14.39 -13.31
C VAL A 84 13.16 15.63 -12.91
N SER A 85 12.69 16.81 -13.31
CA SER A 85 13.34 18.09 -12.96
C SER A 85 13.01 18.48 -11.53
N SER A 86 14.01 18.67 -10.69
CA SER A 86 13.81 19.14 -9.31
C SER A 86 13.23 20.57 -9.22
N ALA A 87 13.23 21.33 -10.32
CA ALA A 87 12.62 22.66 -10.39
C ALA A 87 11.09 22.62 -10.29
N ASP A 88 10.48 21.49 -10.66
CA ASP A 88 9.03 21.32 -10.73
C ASP A 88 8.45 20.65 -9.46
N ARG A 89 9.24 20.50 -8.39
CA ARG A 89 8.79 19.91 -7.12
C ARG A 89 7.53 20.57 -6.60
N GLY A 90 6.59 19.75 -6.13
CA GLY A 90 5.31 20.20 -5.59
C GLY A 90 4.22 20.41 -6.65
N THR A 91 4.54 20.22 -7.93
CA THR A 91 3.54 20.20 -8.99
C THR A 91 2.98 18.79 -9.20
N GLN A 92 1.72 18.72 -9.67
CA GLN A 92 1.09 17.42 -9.96
C GLN A 92 1.81 16.63 -11.07
N PRO A 93 2.29 17.24 -12.16
CA PRO A 93 3.10 16.54 -13.15
C PRO A 93 4.37 15.93 -12.56
N TYR A 94 5.09 16.69 -11.72
CA TYR A 94 6.29 16.20 -11.03
C TYR A 94 5.97 14.98 -10.15
N ASP A 95 4.98 15.09 -9.29
CA ASP A 95 4.60 13.99 -8.37
C ASP A 95 4.23 12.72 -9.14
N ARG A 96 3.52 12.86 -10.28
CA ARG A 96 3.18 11.75 -11.16
C ARG A 96 4.43 11.11 -11.78
N ASP A 97 5.35 11.91 -12.27
CA ASP A 97 6.57 11.44 -12.92
C ASP A 97 7.51 10.75 -11.91
N VAL A 98 7.61 11.28 -10.68
CA VAL A 98 8.30 10.64 -9.56
C VAL A 98 7.71 9.25 -9.29
N TRP A 99 6.39 9.16 -9.13
CA TRP A 99 5.72 7.90 -8.86
C TRP A 99 5.93 6.88 -9.99
N GLN A 100 5.79 7.28 -11.26
CA GLN A 100 6.04 6.40 -12.40
C GLN A 100 7.50 5.94 -12.44
N THR A 101 8.45 6.81 -12.11
CA THR A 101 9.88 6.48 -12.02
C THR A 101 10.14 5.45 -10.93
N LEU A 102 9.54 5.60 -9.75
CA LEU A 102 9.64 4.64 -8.66
C LEU A 102 9.07 3.27 -9.07
N LEU A 103 7.92 3.23 -9.75
CA LEU A 103 7.37 1.98 -10.29
C LEU A 103 8.30 1.31 -11.31
N TYR A 104 8.96 2.10 -12.16
CA TYR A 104 9.93 1.59 -13.13
C TYR A 104 11.17 0.99 -12.43
N HIS A 105 11.64 1.65 -11.37
CA HIS A 105 12.80 1.22 -10.59
C HIS A 105 12.43 0.37 -9.36
N HIS A 106 11.24 -0.20 -9.29
CA HIS A 106 10.74 -0.93 -8.12
C HIS A 106 11.71 -2.01 -7.61
N ALA A 107 12.42 -2.71 -8.50
CA ALA A 107 13.40 -3.73 -8.14
C ALA A 107 14.61 -3.20 -7.35
N LYS A 108 14.87 -1.89 -7.36
CA LYS A 108 15.90 -1.22 -6.57
C LYS A 108 15.41 -0.76 -5.20
N ILE A 109 14.13 -0.96 -4.90
CA ILE A 109 13.49 -0.49 -3.67
C ILE A 109 13.33 -1.66 -2.70
N ARG A 110 13.71 -1.46 -1.45
CA ARG A 110 13.42 -2.36 -0.34
C ARG A 110 12.37 -1.72 0.55
N ARG A 111 11.38 -2.51 0.94
CA ARG A 111 10.33 -2.06 1.85
C ARG A 111 10.08 -3.11 2.92
N THR A 112 10.04 -2.65 4.17
CA THR A 112 9.63 -3.46 5.33
C THR A 112 8.45 -2.78 5.99
N VAL A 113 7.39 -3.54 6.29
CA VAL A 113 6.19 -3.07 6.97
C VAL A 113 6.02 -3.84 8.26
N THR A 114 5.75 -3.12 9.34
CA THR A 114 5.41 -3.66 10.65
C THR A 114 4.01 -3.18 11.02
N MET A 115 3.12 -4.12 11.31
CA MET A 115 1.79 -3.78 11.85
C MET A 115 1.96 -3.35 13.30
N ILE A 116 1.30 -2.24 13.66
CA ILE A 116 1.21 -1.74 15.03
C ILE A 116 -0.27 -1.71 15.43
N ASP A 117 -0.56 -1.57 16.71
CA ASP A 117 -1.92 -1.72 17.26
C ASP A 117 -2.96 -0.87 16.50
N ASN A 118 -2.64 0.38 16.23
CA ASN A 118 -3.53 1.34 15.59
C ASN A 118 -3.08 1.78 14.20
N GLY A 119 -2.29 0.97 13.49
CA GLY A 119 -1.84 1.33 12.15
C GLY A 119 -0.67 0.51 11.63
N VAL A 120 0.27 1.20 10.97
CA VAL A 120 1.46 0.59 10.34
C VAL A 120 2.69 1.46 10.54
N SER A 121 3.86 0.80 10.61
CA SER A 121 5.17 1.43 10.46
C SER A 121 5.87 0.82 9.25
N ALA A 122 6.39 1.65 8.36
CA ALA A 122 7.06 1.19 7.16
C ALA A 122 8.40 1.88 6.95
N VAL A 123 9.41 1.12 6.51
CA VAL A 123 10.70 1.64 6.05
C VAL A 123 10.81 1.33 4.57
N THR A 124 11.08 2.36 3.76
CA THR A 124 11.24 2.23 2.31
C THR A 124 12.54 2.90 1.89
N GLU A 125 13.46 2.13 1.31
CA GLU A 125 14.83 2.55 1.03
C GLU A 125 15.36 2.02 -0.30
N SER A 126 16.41 2.67 -0.82
CA SER A 126 17.18 2.20 -1.97
C SER A 126 18.66 2.49 -1.76
N ASP A 127 19.52 1.59 -2.23
CA ASP A 127 20.96 1.82 -2.31
C ASP A 127 21.36 2.71 -3.50
N ASP A 128 20.44 2.92 -4.46
CA ASP A 128 20.61 3.89 -5.53
C ASP A 128 20.27 5.30 -5.03
N PRO A 129 21.21 6.24 -4.96
CA PRO A 129 20.98 7.57 -4.38
C PRO A 129 19.89 8.37 -5.13
N ALA A 130 19.78 8.16 -6.45
CA ALA A 130 18.74 8.83 -7.25
C ALA A 130 17.35 8.31 -6.88
N VAL A 131 17.20 6.98 -6.74
CA VAL A 131 15.95 6.36 -6.30
C VAL A 131 15.63 6.74 -4.85
N ALA A 132 16.62 6.76 -3.95
CA ALA A 132 16.46 7.20 -2.57
C ALA A 132 15.93 8.65 -2.48
N THR A 133 16.41 9.54 -3.35
CA THR A 133 15.90 10.92 -3.43
C THR A 133 14.43 10.95 -3.86
N LEU A 134 14.06 10.18 -4.88
CA LEU A 134 12.67 10.11 -5.37
C LEU A 134 11.72 9.50 -4.32
N ILE A 135 12.18 8.51 -3.54
CA ILE A 135 11.40 7.97 -2.41
C ILE A 135 11.08 9.08 -1.39
N LYS A 136 12.06 9.90 -1.03
CA LYS A 136 11.88 11.04 -0.11
C LYS A 136 10.92 12.07 -0.66
N ASP A 137 11.09 12.48 -1.91
CA ASP A 137 10.22 13.44 -2.58
C ASP A 137 8.77 12.93 -2.64
N HIS A 138 8.58 11.67 -3.01
CA HIS A 138 7.24 11.05 -3.07
C HIS A 138 6.58 11.00 -1.69
N ALA A 139 7.29 10.56 -0.67
CA ALA A 139 6.74 10.45 0.68
C ALA A 139 6.30 11.80 1.25
N LEU A 140 7.10 12.85 1.04
CA LEU A 140 6.75 14.21 1.45
C LEU A 140 5.53 14.75 0.70
N ALA A 141 5.46 14.54 -0.63
CA ALA A 141 4.31 14.94 -1.43
C ALA A 141 3.03 14.21 -1.01
N MET A 142 3.11 12.90 -0.69
CA MET A 142 1.95 12.13 -0.23
C MET A 142 1.51 12.54 1.18
N ARG A 143 2.45 12.87 2.07
CA ARG A 143 2.13 13.45 3.39
C ARG A 143 1.33 14.74 3.23
N ASP A 144 1.79 15.66 2.41
CA ASP A 144 1.14 16.95 2.21
C ASP A 144 -0.25 16.78 1.59
N ARG A 145 -0.40 15.85 0.63
CA ARG A 145 -1.70 15.48 0.07
C ARG A 145 -2.65 14.86 1.09
N MET A 146 -2.13 14.00 1.97
CA MET A 146 -2.94 13.40 3.04
C MET A 146 -3.44 14.47 4.01
N VAL A 147 -2.56 15.37 4.45
CA VAL A 147 -2.93 16.49 5.35
C VAL A 147 -4.01 17.38 4.73
N GLU A 148 -3.93 17.63 3.43
CA GLU A 148 -4.86 18.51 2.71
C GLU A 148 -6.11 17.77 2.18
N GLY A 149 -6.20 16.44 2.33
CA GLY A 149 -7.28 15.62 1.77
C GLY A 149 -7.31 15.58 0.24
N ARG A 150 -6.17 15.88 -0.42
CA ARG A 150 -6.05 15.85 -1.88
C ARG A 150 -5.87 14.43 -2.38
N GLN A 151 -6.96 13.83 -2.85
CA GLN A 151 -7.04 12.44 -3.26
C GLN A 151 -6.11 12.09 -4.43
N VAL A 152 -5.56 10.88 -4.39
CA VAL A 152 -4.85 10.22 -5.48
C VAL A 152 -5.51 8.87 -5.76
N ARG A 153 -5.34 8.32 -6.99
CA ARG A 153 -5.88 7.00 -7.36
C ARG A 153 -7.38 6.86 -7.04
N VAL A 154 -8.18 7.87 -7.36
CA VAL A 154 -9.62 7.94 -7.00
C VAL A 154 -10.47 6.77 -7.55
N TRP A 155 -9.92 5.99 -8.47
CA TRP A 155 -10.53 4.79 -9.01
C TRP A 155 -10.25 3.53 -8.15
N ASP A 156 -9.26 3.58 -7.24
CA ASP A 156 -8.93 2.52 -6.30
C ASP A 156 -9.70 2.76 -4.99
N PRO A 157 -10.62 1.87 -4.60
CA PRO A 157 -11.50 2.09 -3.45
C PRO A 157 -10.73 2.32 -2.14
N VAL A 158 -9.64 1.57 -1.89
CA VAL A 158 -8.83 1.71 -0.67
C VAL A 158 -8.20 3.11 -0.59
N PHE A 159 -7.58 3.56 -1.69
CA PHE A 159 -6.97 4.90 -1.73
C PHE A 159 -8.01 6.00 -1.61
N LYS A 160 -9.10 5.91 -2.38
CA LYS A 160 -10.19 6.88 -2.36
C LYS A 160 -10.75 7.05 -0.94
N GLU A 161 -11.05 5.95 -0.27
CA GLU A 161 -11.66 5.96 1.05
C GLU A 161 -10.68 6.42 2.13
N LEU A 162 -9.42 5.97 2.08
CA LEU A 162 -8.38 6.42 2.99
C LEU A 162 -8.18 7.94 2.93
N PHE A 163 -8.08 8.53 1.73
CA PHE A 163 -7.95 9.97 1.58
C PHE A 163 -9.21 10.73 1.98
N ALA A 164 -10.41 10.17 1.78
CA ALA A 164 -11.64 10.75 2.28
C ALA A 164 -11.68 10.84 3.81
N ARG A 165 -10.97 9.92 4.49
CA ARG A 165 -10.83 9.86 5.95
C ARG A 165 -9.55 10.52 6.47
N HIS A 166 -8.94 11.42 5.72
CA HIS A 166 -7.64 12.02 6.02
C HIS A 166 -7.56 12.66 7.43
N THR A 167 -8.67 13.18 7.96
CA THR A 167 -8.75 13.76 9.31
C THR A 167 -8.62 12.72 10.44
N HIS A 168 -8.86 11.44 10.15
CA HIS A 168 -8.72 10.31 11.06
C HIS A 168 -7.32 9.68 11.01
N VAL A 169 -6.45 10.17 10.12
CA VAL A 169 -5.09 9.66 9.91
C VAL A 169 -4.08 10.59 10.54
N LYS A 170 -3.17 10.03 11.34
CA LYS A 170 -1.94 10.70 11.77
C LYS A 170 -0.77 10.07 11.03
N LEU A 171 0.00 10.91 10.35
CA LEU A 171 1.10 10.50 9.48
C LEU A 171 2.38 11.20 9.91
N ALA A 172 3.40 10.42 10.30
CA ALA A 172 4.75 10.90 10.57
C ALA A 172 5.71 10.35 9.51
N VAL A 173 6.51 11.24 8.90
CA VAL A 173 7.54 10.91 7.93
C VAL A 173 8.89 11.35 8.47
N GLU A 174 9.81 10.39 8.61
CA GLU A 174 11.20 10.58 8.97
C GLU A 174 12.08 10.26 7.77
N LEU A 175 12.96 11.18 7.39
CA LEU A 175 13.93 10.96 6.32
C LEU A 175 15.11 10.15 6.86
N THR A 176 15.44 9.03 6.21
CA THR A 176 16.66 8.26 6.46
C THR A 176 17.74 8.60 5.43
N GLU A 177 18.94 8.09 5.59
CA GLU A 177 19.99 8.26 4.59
C GLU A 177 19.54 7.74 3.22
N LYS A 178 18.93 6.54 3.19
CA LYS A 178 18.57 5.81 1.96
C LYS A 178 17.10 5.88 1.57
N GLY A 179 16.28 6.67 2.27
CA GLY A 179 14.85 6.74 1.99
C GLY A 179 14.04 7.35 3.12
N VAL A 180 13.01 6.64 3.58
CA VAL A 180 12.08 7.14 4.61
C VAL A 180 11.65 6.03 5.57
N ARG A 181 11.35 6.45 6.81
CA ARG A 181 10.49 5.74 7.76
C ARG A 181 9.17 6.47 7.85
N ILE A 182 8.07 5.76 7.74
CA ILE A 182 6.72 6.30 7.83
C ILE A 182 5.98 5.57 8.94
N VAL A 183 5.27 6.33 9.79
CA VAL A 183 4.32 5.77 10.76
C VAL A 183 2.96 6.38 10.47
N GLU A 184 1.99 5.53 10.21
CA GLU A 184 0.60 5.88 9.91
C GLU A 184 -0.31 5.25 10.96
N THR A 185 -1.12 6.07 11.64
CA THR A 185 -2.06 5.60 12.66
C THR A 185 -3.44 6.16 12.40
N GLY A 186 -4.46 5.34 12.67
CA GLY A 186 -5.87 5.70 12.62
C GLY A 186 -6.46 5.85 14.02
N ASP A 187 -7.48 6.67 14.17
CA ASP A 187 -8.19 6.88 15.43
C ASP A 187 -9.45 5.99 15.56
N ASP A 188 -9.76 5.19 14.52
CA ASP A 188 -10.84 4.21 14.50
C ASP A 188 -10.46 2.94 13.72
N ALA A 189 -11.19 1.84 13.97
CA ALA A 189 -10.89 0.52 13.40
C ALA A 189 -10.93 0.51 11.87
N GLU A 190 -11.86 1.24 11.24
CA GLU A 190 -11.97 1.31 9.79
C GLU A 190 -10.78 2.01 9.15
N THR A 191 -10.34 3.12 9.74
CA THR A 191 -9.14 3.82 9.29
C THR A 191 -7.89 2.94 9.44
N VAL A 192 -7.77 2.19 10.53
CA VAL A 192 -6.65 1.23 10.73
C VAL A 192 -6.68 0.13 9.66
N ARG A 193 -7.85 -0.43 9.35
CA ARG A 193 -8.01 -1.43 8.29
C ARG A 193 -7.60 -0.88 6.91
N LEU A 194 -8.00 0.35 6.60
CA LEU A 194 -7.62 1.03 5.36
C LEU A 194 -6.12 1.30 5.28
N LEU A 195 -5.48 1.73 6.38
CA LEU A 195 -4.03 1.93 6.45
C LEU A 195 -3.26 0.62 6.20
N ARG A 196 -3.71 -0.49 6.78
CA ARG A 196 -3.12 -1.82 6.56
C ARG A 196 -3.29 -2.27 5.12
N SER A 197 -4.47 -2.09 4.53
CA SER A 197 -4.75 -2.38 3.12
C SER A 197 -3.88 -1.54 2.19
N HIS A 198 -3.79 -0.23 2.44
CA HIS A 198 -2.93 0.69 1.71
C HIS A 198 -1.45 0.26 1.77
N ALA A 199 -0.94 -0.07 2.97
CA ALA A 199 0.44 -0.51 3.14
C ALA A 199 0.75 -1.80 2.37
N SER A 200 -0.22 -2.73 2.27
CA SER A 200 -0.14 -3.93 1.44
C SER A 200 -0.06 -3.58 -0.05
N GLY A 201 -0.95 -2.70 -0.54
CA GLY A 201 -0.94 -2.23 -1.92
C GLY A 201 0.39 -1.56 -2.31
N VAL A 202 0.93 -0.71 -1.43
CA VAL A 202 2.25 -0.08 -1.66
C VAL A 202 3.37 -1.14 -1.68
N SER A 203 3.28 -2.18 -0.86
CA SER A 203 4.24 -3.30 -0.89
C SER A 203 4.17 -4.07 -2.21
N ASP A 204 2.97 -4.22 -2.78
CA ASP A 204 2.79 -4.80 -4.11
C ASP A 204 3.39 -3.92 -5.22
N PHE A 205 3.30 -2.60 -5.12
CA PHE A 205 3.98 -1.70 -6.06
C PHE A 205 5.49 -1.89 -6.04
N VAL A 206 6.09 -2.04 -4.85
CA VAL A 206 7.52 -2.33 -4.72
C VAL A 206 7.86 -3.71 -5.26
N ARG A 207 7.02 -4.72 -5.05
CA ARG A 207 7.27 -6.09 -5.48
C ARG A 207 7.10 -6.30 -7.00
N VAL A 208 6.10 -5.65 -7.62
CA VAL A 208 5.63 -5.97 -8.99
C VAL A 208 5.67 -4.75 -9.93
N GLY A 209 5.87 -3.55 -9.39
CA GLY A 209 5.95 -2.32 -10.18
C GLY A 209 4.62 -1.93 -10.83
N SER A 210 4.71 -1.47 -12.08
CA SER A 210 3.57 -0.93 -12.84
C SER A 210 2.42 -1.92 -13.00
N ALA A 211 2.66 -3.23 -13.02
CA ALA A 211 1.60 -4.24 -13.13
C ALA A 211 0.69 -4.27 -11.89
N ALA A 212 1.24 -4.02 -10.69
CA ALA A 212 0.43 -3.87 -9.48
C ALA A 212 -0.35 -2.55 -9.49
N ALA A 213 0.27 -1.49 -9.99
CA ALA A 213 -0.35 -0.16 -10.04
C ALA A 213 -1.59 -0.04 -10.94
N GLN A 214 -1.83 -1.01 -11.81
CA GLN A 214 -3.01 -1.08 -12.69
C GLN A 214 -4.19 -1.86 -12.07
N ARG A 215 -4.04 -2.41 -10.87
CA ARG A 215 -5.08 -3.18 -10.17
C ARG A 215 -5.57 -2.43 -8.94
N GLU A 216 -6.81 -2.68 -8.55
CA GLU A 216 -7.32 -2.23 -7.26
C GLU A 216 -6.56 -2.89 -6.11
N THR A 217 -6.38 -2.15 -5.05
CA THR A 217 -5.77 -2.64 -3.82
C THR A 217 -6.79 -3.50 -3.06
N PRO A 218 -6.45 -4.75 -2.73
CA PRO A 218 -7.35 -5.58 -1.93
C PRO A 218 -7.53 -5.02 -0.52
N TYR A 219 -8.76 -5.09 -0.01
CA TYR A 219 -9.00 -4.88 1.42
C TYR A 219 -8.42 -6.04 2.23
N ILE A 220 -7.71 -5.71 3.31
CA ILE A 220 -7.34 -6.69 4.33
C ILE A 220 -8.56 -6.85 5.25
N ASN A 221 -9.06 -8.07 5.34
CA ASN A 221 -10.07 -8.46 6.33
C ASN A 221 -9.31 -9.07 7.51
N ASP A 222 -9.41 -8.42 8.69
CA ASP A 222 -8.86 -8.94 9.95
C ASP A 222 -9.69 -10.10 10.46
#